data_fb60758f48764812b7d14a6f91997897
#
_entry.id   fb60758f48764812b7d14a6f91997897
#
_cell.length_a   1.000
_cell.length_b   1.000
_cell.length_c   1.000
_cell.angle_alpha   90.00
_cell.angle_beta   90.00
_cell.angle_gamma   90.00
#
_symmetry.space_group_name_H-M   'P 1'
#
loop_
_entity.id
_entity.type
_entity.pdbx_description
1 polymer ?
#
loop_
_entity_poly.entity_id
_entity_poly.type
_entity_poly.pdbx_seq_one_letter_code
_entity_poly.pdbx_strand_id
1 'polypeptide(L)'
;MTSSATTVFAAHLLAWYDRHARDLPWRAYPGEPPTDPYRVWLSEVMLQQTTVAAVKPYFRAFTERWPSVEALAAAPEEEVMAAWAGLGYYSRARNLVKAARAVAERGGFPDTETGLRELPGLGAYTAAAVAAIAFGRRAVVVDANVERVVARLFAISEPLPAARKAIRAKTDAITPEERAGDFAQGMMDLGATICTSRDPKCLLCPLAGDCAARVAGDPARFPVKPPKKTKPLRKGIAWWIEREGPEGAMVWLVRRPGKGMLGGMRALPDDGWSARGDGIGGEPGEPLGLVRHGFTHFDLELSVVRGAVPLGEGEWWRIDRLDDAGLPTLYAKAARLASA
;
A
#
# COMPACT_ATOMS: atom_id res chain seq x y z
N MET A 1 -11.03 21.81 23.73
CA MET A 1 -11.84 20.71 24.29
C MET A 1 -11.27 20.42 25.65
N THR A 2 -12.12 20.29 26.69
CA THR A 2 -11.68 19.94 28.03
C THR A 2 -11.26 18.49 28.12
N SER A 3 -10.34 18.12 28.99
CA SER A 3 -9.84 16.75 29.25
C SER A 3 -10.98 15.71 29.37
N SER A 4 -12.14 16.09 29.81
CA SER A 4 -13.35 15.28 29.95
C SER A 4 -13.92 14.77 28.60
N ALA A 5 -13.95 15.60 27.57
CA ALA A 5 -14.51 15.21 26.28
C ALA A 5 -13.61 14.19 25.53
N THR A 6 -12.30 14.33 25.66
CA THR A 6 -11.31 13.38 25.08
C THR A 6 -11.50 11.98 25.65
N THR A 7 -11.69 11.88 26.96
CA THR A 7 -11.90 10.61 27.67
C THR A 7 -13.19 9.92 27.23
N VAL A 8 -14.25 10.67 26.94
CA VAL A 8 -15.54 10.12 26.50
C VAL A 8 -15.44 9.50 25.08
N PHE A 9 -14.83 10.20 24.13
CA PHE A 9 -14.64 9.65 22.76
C PHE A 9 -13.83 8.35 22.77
N ALA A 10 -12.70 8.36 23.48
CA ALA A 10 -11.84 7.19 23.58
C ALA A 10 -12.56 6.01 24.24
N ALA A 11 -13.30 6.26 25.33
CA ALA A 11 -14.05 5.22 26.03
C ALA A 11 -15.14 4.57 25.14
N HIS A 12 -15.94 5.37 24.42
CA HIS A 12 -16.98 4.84 23.53
C HIS A 12 -16.38 4.02 22.39
N LEU A 13 -15.29 4.50 21.77
CA LEU A 13 -14.63 3.79 20.70
C LEU A 13 -14.00 2.49 21.18
N LEU A 14 -13.27 2.51 22.29
CA LEU A 14 -12.60 1.33 22.84
C LEU A 14 -13.61 0.27 23.28
N ALA A 15 -14.71 0.68 23.95
CA ALA A 15 -15.78 -0.25 24.31
C ALA A 15 -16.47 -0.90 23.09
N TRP A 16 -16.54 -0.20 21.96
CA TRP A 16 -17.01 -0.76 20.70
C TRP A 16 -15.95 -1.67 20.08
N TYR A 17 -14.68 -1.27 20.07
CA TYR A 17 -13.56 -2.03 19.51
C TYR A 17 -13.39 -3.38 20.22
N ASP A 18 -13.51 -3.40 21.54
CA ASP A 18 -13.42 -4.64 22.34
C ASP A 18 -14.41 -5.74 21.89
N ARG A 19 -15.53 -5.34 21.29
CA ARG A 19 -16.57 -6.27 20.82
C ARG A 19 -16.59 -6.50 19.30
N HIS A 20 -15.96 -5.61 18.54
CA HIS A 20 -16.11 -5.58 17.08
C HIS A 20 -14.77 -5.51 16.33
N ALA A 21 -13.65 -5.71 17.03
CA ALA A 21 -12.33 -5.77 16.41
C ALA A 21 -12.32 -6.77 15.26
N ARG A 22 -11.78 -6.36 14.11
CA ARG A 22 -11.68 -7.25 12.94
C ARG A 22 -10.63 -8.32 13.18
N ASP A 23 -10.98 -9.57 12.90
CA ASP A 23 -10.03 -10.69 12.85
C ASP A 23 -9.12 -10.55 11.62
N LEU A 24 -7.88 -10.15 11.88
CA LEU A 24 -6.86 -9.96 10.87
C LEU A 24 -5.57 -10.67 11.28
N PRO A 25 -4.87 -11.37 10.36
CA PRO A 25 -3.72 -12.24 10.71
C PRO A 25 -2.51 -11.49 11.29
N TRP A 26 -2.52 -10.17 11.28
CA TRP A 26 -1.48 -9.29 11.83
C TRP A 26 -1.91 -8.55 13.09
N ARG A 27 -3.03 -8.94 13.73
CA ARG A 27 -3.55 -8.29 14.94
C ARG A 27 -3.65 -9.29 16.10
N ALA A 28 -3.39 -8.80 17.30
CA ALA A 28 -3.85 -9.41 18.53
C ALA A 28 -5.28 -8.94 18.84
N TYR A 29 -6.05 -9.74 19.55
CA TYR A 29 -7.36 -9.31 20.05
C TYR A 29 -7.21 -8.32 21.20
N PRO A 30 -8.22 -7.44 21.42
CA PRO A 30 -8.23 -6.54 22.57
C PRO A 30 -8.03 -7.32 23.89
N GLY A 31 -7.08 -6.84 24.70
CA GLY A 31 -6.72 -7.50 25.97
C GLY A 31 -5.62 -8.57 25.86
N GLU A 32 -5.24 -8.96 24.68
CA GLU A 32 -4.09 -9.84 24.45
C GLU A 32 -2.77 -9.06 24.41
N PRO A 33 -1.62 -9.69 24.62
CA PRO A 33 -0.31 -9.06 24.41
C PRO A 33 -0.20 -8.46 23.00
N PRO A 34 0.51 -7.34 22.84
CA PRO A 34 0.71 -6.71 21.54
C PRO A 34 1.31 -7.68 20.52
N THR A 35 0.89 -7.54 19.26
CA THR A 35 1.46 -8.30 18.15
C THR A 35 2.93 -7.94 17.95
N ASP A 36 3.74 -8.91 17.57
CA ASP A 36 5.15 -8.75 17.22
C ASP A 36 5.38 -7.57 16.27
N PRO A 37 6.37 -6.68 16.54
CA PRO A 37 6.63 -5.48 15.73
C PRO A 37 6.88 -5.76 14.25
N TYR A 38 7.53 -6.88 13.93
CA TYR A 38 7.74 -7.30 12.55
C TYR A 38 6.43 -7.54 11.81
N ARG A 39 5.48 -8.22 12.45
CA ARG A 39 4.16 -8.52 11.86
C ARG A 39 3.33 -7.25 11.68
N VAL A 40 3.33 -6.36 12.67
CA VAL A 40 2.65 -5.05 12.56
C VAL A 40 3.24 -4.24 11.43
N TRP A 41 4.56 -4.04 11.42
CA TRP A 41 5.25 -3.27 10.39
C TRP A 41 5.02 -3.85 8.97
N LEU A 42 5.18 -5.15 8.79
CA LEU A 42 4.97 -5.82 7.51
C LEU A 42 3.56 -5.57 6.97
N SER A 43 2.55 -5.72 7.83
CA SER A 43 1.16 -5.48 7.46
C SER A 43 0.90 -4.03 7.06
N GLU A 44 1.43 -3.07 7.82
CA GLU A 44 1.28 -1.63 7.56
C GLU A 44 1.92 -1.23 6.22
N VAL A 45 3.08 -1.82 5.88
CA VAL A 45 3.71 -1.60 4.57
C VAL A 45 2.89 -2.24 3.45
N MET A 46 2.38 -3.46 3.63
CA MET A 46 1.58 -4.14 2.61
C MET A 46 0.23 -3.45 2.35
N LEU A 47 -0.38 -2.88 3.39
CA LEU A 47 -1.68 -2.21 3.31
C LEU A 47 -1.63 -0.82 2.66
N GLN A 48 -0.43 -0.24 2.47
CA GLN A 48 -0.33 1.03 1.74
C GLN A 48 -0.90 0.90 0.34
N GLN A 49 -2.01 1.60 0.07
CA GLN A 49 -2.71 1.61 -1.23
C GLN A 49 -3.16 0.22 -1.73
N THR A 50 -3.35 -0.72 -0.80
CA THR A 50 -3.77 -2.10 -1.11
C THR A 50 -4.91 -2.50 -0.16
N THR A 51 -5.84 -3.32 -0.63
CA THR A 51 -6.98 -3.76 0.18
C THR A 51 -6.59 -4.89 1.15
N VAL A 52 -7.29 -4.98 2.28
CA VAL A 52 -7.13 -6.08 3.26
C VAL A 52 -7.28 -7.45 2.60
N ALA A 53 -8.28 -7.61 1.73
CA ALA A 53 -8.51 -8.89 1.03
C ALA A 53 -7.30 -9.31 0.18
N ALA A 54 -6.69 -8.36 -0.55
CA ALA A 54 -5.51 -8.63 -1.35
C ALA A 54 -4.26 -8.91 -0.49
N VAL A 55 -4.12 -8.25 0.66
CA VAL A 55 -2.94 -8.39 1.54
C VAL A 55 -2.93 -9.70 2.32
N LYS A 56 -4.10 -10.19 2.77
CA LYS A 56 -4.17 -11.41 3.61
C LYS A 56 -3.34 -12.61 3.10
N PRO A 57 -3.46 -13.05 1.84
CA PRO A 57 -2.68 -14.18 1.32
C PRO A 57 -1.18 -13.86 1.25
N TYR A 58 -0.79 -12.66 0.85
CA TYR A 58 0.62 -12.26 0.81
C TYR A 58 1.25 -12.20 2.20
N PHE A 59 0.54 -11.65 3.17
CA PHE A 59 1.02 -11.58 4.54
C PHE A 59 1.31 -12.99 5.10
N ARG A 60 0.40 -13.94 4.88
CA ARG A 60 0.60 -15.33 5.31
C ARG A 60 1.82 -15.96 4.63
N ALA A 61 1.92 -15.85 3.31
CA ALA A 61 3.05 -16.39 2.55
C ALA A 61 4.39 -15.77 2.98
N PHE A 62 4.41 -14.45 3.24
CA PHE A 62 5.61 -13.77 3.73
C PHE A 62 6.02 -14.21 5.13
N THR A 63 5.07 -14.30 6.06
CA THR A 63 5.37 -14.70 7.45
C THR A 63 5.67 -16.19 7.59
N GLU A 64 5.21 -17.03 6.67
CA GLU A 64 5.59 -18.42 6.55
C GLU A 64 7.02 -18.56 6.01
N ARG A 65 7.34 -17.85 4.93
CA ARG A 65 8.66 -17.91 4.29
C ARG A 65 9.75 -17.19 5.07
N TRP A 66 9.43 -16.06 5.67
CA TRP A 66 10.33 -15.22 6.47
C TRP A 66 9.66 -14.91 7.82
N PRO A 67 9.78 -15.81 8.81
CA PRO A 67 9.02 -15.70 10.06
C PRO A 67 9.51 -14.58 10.99
N SER A 68 10.69 -14.03 10.74
CA SER A 68 11.25 -12.90 11.51
C SER A 68 11.87 -11.82 10.61
N VAL A 69 12.15 -10.66 11.19
CA VAL A 69 12.81 -9.57 10.47
C VAL A 69 14.23 -9.93 10.02
N GLU A 70 14.95 -10.76 10.79
CA GLU A 70 16.28 -11.27 10.46
C GLU A 70 16.22 -12.22 9.27
N ALA A 71 15.23 -13.11 9.23
CA ALA A 71 15.01 -14.00 8.09
C ALA A 71 14.72 -13.19 6.81
N LEU A 72 13.91 -12.15 6.91
CA LEU A 72 13.64 -11.24 5.78
C LEU A 72 14.88 -10.42 5.38
N ALA A 73 15.67 -9.97 6.34
CA ALA A 73 16.90 -9.21 6.11
C ALA A 73 17.96 -10.02 5.35
N ALA A 74 18.06 -11.33 5.66
CA ALA A 74 18.99 -12.26 5.03
C ALA A 74 18.54 -12.69 3.62
N ALA A 75 17.28 -12.50 3.28
CA ALA A 75 16.72 -12.92 2.00
C ALA A 75 17.34 -12.13 0.83
N PRO A 76 17.59 -12.79 -0.32
CA PRO A 76 17.92 -12.11 -1.56
C PRO A 76 16.80 -11.14 -1.96
N GLU A 77 17.17 -9.90 -2.31
CA GLU A 77 16.16 -8.87 -2.68
C GLU A 77 15.26 -9.35 -3.82
N GLU A 78 15.82 -10.12 -4.77
CA GLU A 78 15.07 -10.66 -5.90
C GLU A 78 13.94 -11.61 -5.48
N GLU A 79 14.17 -12.43 -4.47
CA GLU A 79 13.15 -13.34 -3.94
C GLU A 79 12.01 -12.60 -3.27
N VAL A 80 12.34 -11.56 -2.51
CA VAL A 80 11.34 -10.70 -1.87
C VAL A 80 10.53 -9.92 -2.91
N MET A 81 11.20 -9.42 -3.96
CA MET A 81 10.53 -8.74 -5.07
C MET A 81 9.62 -9.68 -5.86
N ALA A 82 10.03 -10.92 -6.11
CA ALA A 82 9.21 -11.93 -6.76
C ALA A 82 7.97 -12.29 -5.91
N ALA A 83 8.15 -12.52 -4.61
CA ALA A 83 7.04 -12.79 -3.68
C ALA A 83 6.08 -11.60 -3.54
N TRP A 84 6.54 -10.36 -3.78
CA TRP A 84 5.72 -9.15 -3.76
C TRP A 84 4.92 -8.93 -5.05
N ALA A 85 5.24 -9.68 -6.12
CA ALA A 85 4.61 -9.49 -7.42
C ALA A 85 3.07 -9.56 -7.31
N GLY A 86 2.38 -8.57 -7.91
CA GLY A 86 0.92 -8.43 -7.82
C GLY A 86 0.42 -7.41 -6.79
N LEU A 87 1.16 -7.10 -5.71
CA LEU A 87 0.77 -6.06 -4.75
C LEU A 87 0.96 -4.62 -5.29
N GLY A 88 1.77 -4.45 -6.32
CA GLY A 88 2.09 -3.15 -6.89
C GLY A 88 2.98 -2.27 -5.99
N TYR A 89 3.26 -1.03 -6.46
CA TYR A 89 4.10 -0.06 -5.71
C TYR A 89 5.40 -0.67 -5.20
N TYR A 90 6.16 -1.27 -6.07
CA TYR A 90 7.34 -2.10 -5.79
C TYR A 90 8.48 -1.37 -5.03
N SER A 91 8.46 -0.03 -5.00
CA SER A 91 9.34 0.74 -4.10
C SER A 91 9.13 0.38 -2.63
N ARG A 92 7.91 -0.06 -2.25
CA ARG A 92 7.63 -0.55 -0.90
C ARG A 92 8.42 -1.81 -0.59
N ALA A 93 8.46 -2.79 -1.51
CA ALA A 93 9.22 -4.04 -1.33
C ALA A 93 10.72 -3.77 -1.19
N ARG A 94 11.28 -2.89 -2.03
CA ARG A 94 12.68 -2.49 -1.90
C ARG A 94 12.99 -1.82 -0.57
N ASN A 95 12.11 -0.90 -0.14
CA ASN A 95 12.28 -0.25 1.16
C ASN A 95 12.05 -1.25 2.31
N LEU A 96 11.18 -2.24 2.14
CA LEU A 96 10.97 -3.32 3.10
C LEU A 96 12.28 -4.08 3.36
N VAL A 97 12.98 -4.51 2.30
CA VAL A 97 14.28 -5.21 2.43
C VAL A 97 15.33 -4.31 3.10
N LYS A 98 15.43 -3.04 2.69
CA LYS A 98 16.36 -2.10 3.31
C LYS A 98 16.06 -1.86 4.79
N ALA A 99 14.78 -1.71 5.15
CA ALA A 99 14.38 -1.54 6.54
C ALA A 99 14.62 -2.80 7.36
N ALA A 100 14.33 -4.00 6.83
CA ALA A 100 14.62 -5.26 7.50
C ALA A 100 16.11 -5.39 7.85
N ARG A 101 17.00 -5.07 6.90
CA ARG A 101 18.46 -5.07 7.12
C ARG A 101 18.86 -4.07 8.20
N ALA A 102 18.35 -2.84 8.15
CA ALA A 102 18.63 -1.83 9.15
C ALA A 102 18.13 -2.23 10.56
N VAL A 103 16.97 -2.89 10.66
CA VAL A 103 16.45 -3.42 11.93
C VAL A 103 17.32 -4.56 12.45
N ALA A 104 17.72 -5.50 11.60
CA ALA A 104 18.59 -6.62 11.99
C ALA A 104 19.98 -6.13 12.45
N GLU A 105 20.58 -5.16 11.75
CA GLU A 105 21.84 -4.54 12.13
C GLU A 105 21.77 -3.82 13.49
N ARG A 106 20.61 -3.24 13.84
CA ARG A 106 20.37 -2.58 15.14
C ARG A 106 20.07 -3.57 16.28
N GLY A 107 19.80 -4.83 15.96
CA GLY A 107 19.35 -5.84 16.93
C GLY A 107 17.87 -5.75 17.32
N GLY A 108 17.03 -5.07 16.51
CA GLY A 108 15.58 -4.99 16.72
C GLY A 108 14.96 -3.67 16.30
N PHE A 109 13.63 -3.61 16.38
CA PHE A 109 12.87 -2.40 16.08
C PHE A 109 13.01 -1.35 17.19
N PRO A 110 13.25 -0.07 16.86
CA PRO A 110 13.04 1.02 17.82
C PRO A 110 11.59 1.04 18.32
N ASP A 111 11.38 1.36 19.58
CA ASP A 111 10.06 1.38 20.21
C ASP A 111 9.36 2.76 20.17
N THR A 112 10.02 3.79 19.63
CA THR A 112 9.49 5.15 19.53
C THR A 112 9.20 5.56 18.10
N GLU A 113 8.20 6.44 17.87
CA GLU A 113 7.90 7.01 16.56
C GLU A 113 9.14 7.65 15.93
N THR A 114 9.93 8.39 16.71
CA THR A 114 11.14 9.05 16.21
C THR A 114 12.18 8.04 15.72
N GLY A 115 12.50 7.02 16.51
CA GLY A 115 13.46 5.98 16.11
C GLY A 115 12.97 5.15 14.91
N LEU A 116 11.69 4.85 14.85
CA LEU A 116 11.09 4.15 13.71
C LEU A 116 11.16 4.95 12.40
N ARG A 117 11.07 6.28 12.47
CA ARG A 117 11.18 7.17 11.30
C ARG A 117 12.60 7.24 10.70
N GLU A 118 13.61 6.80 11.42
CA GLU A 118 14.98 6.67 10.89
C GLU A 118 15.13 5.48 9.94
N LEU A 119 14.22 4.51 10.01
CA LEU A 119 14.27 3.32 9.17
C LEU A 119 13.87 3.64 7.72
N PRO A 120 14.51 3.02 6.72
CA PRO A 120 14.21 3.25 5.32
C PRO A 120 12.74 2.98 4.98
N GLY A 121 12.07 3.97 4.38
CA GLY A 121 10.68 3.83 3.91
C GLY A 121 9.60 3.91 4.98
N LEU A 122 9.93 4.10 6.26
CA LEU A 122 8.96 4.35 7.32
C LEU A 122 8.64 5.84 7.40
N GLY A 123 7.50 6.22 6.84
CA GLY A 123 6.96 7.57 6.97
C GLY A 123 6.27 7.78 8.33
N ALA A 124 5.83 9.00 8.58
CA ALA A 124 5.18 9.40 9.84
C ALA A 124 3.99 8.49 10.23
N TYR A 125 3.20 8.06 9.24
CA TYR A 125 2.08 7.14 9.48
C TYR A 125 2.55 5.77 9.97
N THR A 126 3.42 5.10 9.22
CA THR A 126 3.87 3.74 9.55
C THR A 126 4.63 3.71 10.89
N ALA A 127 5.47 4.70 11.13
CA ALA A 127 6.18 4.83 12.40
C ALA A 127 5.23 5.01 13.60
N ALA A 128 4.23 5.90 13.47
CA ALA A 128 3.22 6.09 14.51
C ALA A 128 2.38 4.82 14.73
N ALA A 129 1.98 4.12 13.66
CA ALA A 129 1.20 2.89 13.76
C ALA A 129 1.98 1.78 14.47
N VAL A 130 3.24 1.54 14.10
CA VAL A 130 4.10 0.54 14.75
C VAL A 130 4.35 0.91 16.21
N ALA A 131 4.66 2.18 16.52
CA ALA A 131 4.88 2.63 17.90
C ALA A 131 3.63 2.40 18.77
N ALA A 132 2.45 2.71 18.25
CA ALA A 132 1.20 2.56 19.00
C ALA A 132 0.77 1.09 19.15
N ILE A 133 0.79 0.33 18.05
CA ILE A 133 0.18 -1.02 18.00
C ILE A 133 1.13 -2.08 18.58
N ALA A 134 2.43 -2.02 18.24
CA ALA A 134 3.38 -3.03 18.69
C ALA A 134 4.03 -2.71 20.03
N PHE A 135 4.20 -1.42 20.35
CA PHE A 135 4.93 -1.00 21.56
C PHE A 135 4.06 -0.27 22.59
N GLY A 136 2.76 -0.10 22.32
CA GLY A 136 1.84 0.56 23.23
C GLY A 136 2.15 2.05 23.48
N ARG A 137 3.01 2.66 22.67
CA ARG A 137 3.36 4.07 22.81
C ARG A 137 2.21 4.97 22.36
N ARG A 138 1.97 6.05 23.08
CA ARG A 138 1.03 7.05 22.59
C ARG A 138 1.58 7.69 21.31
N ALA A 139 0.92 7.45 20.18
CA ALA A 139 1.26 8.04 18.88
C ALA A 139 -0.01 8.37 18.10
N VAL A 140 0.07 9.41 17.27
CA VAL A 140 -1.08 9.92 16.49
C VAL A 140 -1.11 9.24 15.14
N VAL A 141 -1.98 8.25 15.01
CA VAL A 141 -2.10 7.42 13.79
C VAL A 141 -3.23 7.94 12.92
N VAL A 142 -2.91 8.40 11.70
CA VAL A 142 -3.90 8.95 10.77
C VAL A 142 -3.70 8.32 9.39
N ASP A 143 -4.51 7.29 9.09
CA ASP A 143 -4.68 6.74 7.74
C ASP A 143 -5.87 7.39 7.02
N ALA A 144 -6.21 6.95 5.83
CA ALA A 144 -7.35 7.47 5.07
C ALA A 144 -8.71 7.20 5.75
N ASN A 145 -8.82 6.16 6.59
CA ASN A 145 -10.03 5.88 7.36
C ASN A 145 -10.14 6.84 8.52
N VAL A 146 -9.07 6.99 9.30
CA VAL A 146 -9.00 7.93 10.42
C VAL A 146 -9.18 9.37 9.94
N GLU A 147 -8.52 9.77 8.81
CA GLU A 147 -8.71 11.08 8.17
C GLU A 147 -10.20 11.36 7.91
N ARG A 148 -10.93 10.37 7.39
CA ARG A 148 -12.37 10.50 7.12
C ARG A 148 -13.20 10.55 8.39
N VAL A 149 -12.95 9.67 9.36
CA VAL A 149 -13.69 9.64 10.62
C VAL A 149 -13.53 10.96 11.35
N VAL A 150 -12.30 11.46 11.51
CA VAL A 150 -12.01 12.70 12.22
C VAL A 150 -12.56 13.93 11.47
N ALA A 151 -12.44 13.97 10.14
CA ALA A 151 -13.02 15.05 9.34
C ALA A 151 -14.54 15.15 9.55
N ARG A 152 -15.24 14.00 9.66
CA ARG A 152 -16.68 13.94 9.95
C ARG A 152 -17.02 14.27 11.41
N LEU A 153 -16.27 13.70 12.34
CA LEU A 153 -16.50 13.90 13.75
C LEU A 153 -16.49 15.39 14.12
N PHE A 154 -15.57 16.16 13.52
CA PHE A 154 -15.39 17.59 13.75
C PHE A 154 -15.91 18.50 12.64
N ALA A 155 -16.59 17.96 11.63
CA ALA A 155 -17.09 18.69 10.46
C ALA A 155 -16.04 19.63 9.83
N ILE A 156 -14.81 19.12 9.59
CA ILE A 156 -13.70 19.91 9.06
C ILE A 156 -13.98 20.27 7.61
N SER A 157 -14.30 21.55 7.34
CA SER A 157 -14.72 22.05 6.04
C SER A 157 -13.58 22.46 5.13
N GLU A 158 -12.36 22.56 5.65
CA GLU A 158 -11.18 22.84 4.85
C GLU A 158 -10.91 21.67 3.88
N PRO A 159 -10.64 21.94 2.57
CA PRO A 159 -10.36 20.86 1.61
C PRO A 159 -9.02 20.17 1.86
N LEU A 160 -8.97 18.85 1.52
CA LEU A 160 -7.71 18.14 1.44
C LEU A 160 -6.82 18.69 0.29
N PRO A 161 -5.50 18.73 0.44
CA PRO A 161 -4.70 18.20 1.55
C PRO A 161 -4.51 19.19 2.71
N ALA A 162 -4.94 20.44 2.61
CA ALA A 162 -4.72 21.49 3.61
C ALA A 162 -5.31 21.11 4.98
N ALA A 163 -6.48 20.49 5.00
CA ALA A 163 -7.15 20.00 6.23
C ALA A 163 -6.32 18.99 7.06
N ARG A 164 -5.30 18.35 6.51
CA ARG A 164 -4.54 17.29 7.21
C ARG A 164 -3.89 17.75 8.51
N LYS A 165 -3.45 19.00 8.57
CA LYS A 165 -2.89 19.59 9.79
C LYS A 165 -3.95 19.65 10.90
N ALA A 166 -5.14 20.14 10.57
CA ALA A 166 -6.27 20.22 11.50
C ALA A 166 -6.75 18.82 11.92
N ILE A 167 -6.86 17.88 10.96
CA ILE A 167 -7.24 16.50 11.22
C ILE A 167 -6.25 15.84 12.19
N ARG A 168 -4.94 15.98 11.98
CA ARG A 168 -3.92 15.42 12.87
C ARG A 168 -4.03 16.03 14.29
N ALA A 169 -4.19 17.33 14.40
CA ALA A 169 -4.35 18.00 15.70
C ALA A 169 -5.62 17.54 16.44
N LYS A 170 -6.73 17.32 15.71
CA LYS A 170 -7.96 16.78 16.29
C LYS A 170 -7.81 15.31 16.68
N THR A 171 -7.11 14.50 15.87
CA THR A 171 -6.79 13.11 16.23
C THR A 171 -5.93 13.06 17.48
N ASP A 172 -4.90 13.89 17.57
CA ASP A 172 -4.06 13.99 18.77
C ASP A 172 -4.87 14.31 20.01
N ALA A 173 -5.77 15.29 19.92
CA ALA A 173 -6.63 15.71 21.02
C ALA A 173 -7.59 14.61 21.53
N ILE A 174 -7.89 13.57 20.73
CA ILE A 174 -8.77 12.46 21.13
C ILE A 174 -8.03 11.14 21.35
N THR A 175 -6.73 11.07 21.02
CA THR A 175 -5.91 9.88 21.26
C THR A 175 -5.62 9.74 22.76
N PRO A 176 -6.01 8.63 23.41
CA PRO A 176 -5.77 8.44 24.83
C PRO A 176 -4.29 8.12 25.13
N GLU A 177 -3.89 8.29 26.38
CA GLU A 177 -2.55 7.89 26.85
C GLU A 177 -2.41 6.38 26.92
N GLU A 178 -3.45 5.69 27.38
CA GLU A 178 -3.49 4.24 27.48
C GLU A 178 -4.23 3.63 26.29
N ARG A 179 -3.83 2.43 25.85
CA ARG A 179 -4.46 1.70 24.75
C ARG A 179 -4.47 2.48 23.42
N ALA A 180 -3.44 3.32 23.18
CA ALA A 180 -3.35 4.10 21.95
C ALA A 180 -3.32 3.24 20.68
N GLY A 181 -2.74 2.04 20.76
CA GLY A 181 -2.76 1.05 19.67
C GLY A 181 -4.16 0.52 19.36
N ASP A 182 -4.92 0.14 20.38
CA ASP A 182 -6.32 -0.28 20.24
C ASP A 182 -7.19 0.86 19.71
N PHE A 183 -6.99 2.07 20.22
CA PHE A 183 -7.68 3.26 19.72
C PHE A 183 -7.42 3.50 18.23
N ALA A 184 -6.16 3.42 17.82
CA ALA A 184 -5.79 3.58 16.40
C ALA A 184 -6.45 2.50 15.52
N GLN A 185 -6.38 1.23 15.93
CA GLN A 185 -7.03 0.12 15.23
C GLN A 185 -8.55 0.25 15.23
N GLY A 186 -9.15 0.68 16.34
CA GLY A 186 -10.59 0.95 16.46
C GLY A 186 -11.06 2.06 15.50
N MET A 187 -10.30 3.15 15.39
CA MET A 187 -10.57 4.22 14.42
C MET A 187 -10.49 3.74 12.97
N MET A 188 -9.49 2.91 12.64
CA MET A 188 -9.38 2.30 11.31
C MET A 188 -10.57 1.37 11.03
N ASP A 189 -10.97 0.55 11.98
CA ASP A 189 -12.08 -0.39 11.85
C ASP A 189 -13.42 0.34 11.72
N LEU A 190 -13.64 1.36 12.54
CA LEU A 190 -14.82 2.22 12.42
C LEU A 190 -14.93 2.84 11.03
N GLY A 191 -13.80 3.35 10.51
CA GLY A 191 -13.75 3.90 9.16
C GLY A 191 -14.00 2.85 8.07
N ALA A 192 -13.49 1.64 8.24
CA ALA A 192 -13.62 0.58 7.26
C ALA A 192 -15.02 -0.07 7.21
N THR A 193 -15.75 -0.11 8.35
CA THR A 193 -16.97 -0.91 8.47
C THR A 193 -18.24 -0.08 8.69
N ILE A 194 -18.15 1.03 9.40
CA ILE A 194 -19.28 1.88 9.81
C ILE A 194 -19.22 3.24 9.12
N CYS A 195 -18.16 4.01 9.35
CA CYS A 195 -17.99 5.35 8.79
C CYS A 195 -17.39 5.30 7.38
N THR A 196 -18.01 4.49 6.50
CA THR A 196 -17.58 4.25 5.11
C THR A 196 -17.62 5.51 4.26
N SER A 197 -16.89 5.53 3.14
CA SER A 197 -16.81 6.71 2.26
C SER A 197 -18.16 7.07 1.62
N ARG A 198 -18.96 6.06 1.28
CA ARG A 198 -20.35 6.18 0.79
C ARG A 198 -21.27 5.53 1.81
N ASP A 199 -22.45 6.06 1.98
CA ASP A 199 -23.52 5.51 2.84
C ASP A 199 -23.03 5.09 4.24
N PRO A 200 -22.50 6.03 5.06
CA PRO A 200 -22.03 5.70 6.38
C PRO A 200 -23.19 5.27 7.29
N LYS A 201 -22.98 4.17 8.03
CA LYS A 201 -23.97 3.56 8.91
C LYS A 201 -24.05 4.30 10.25
N CYS A 202 -24.44 5.58 10.23
CA CYS A 202 -24.38 6.47 11.39
C CYS A 202 -25.20 6.00 12.60
N LEU A 203 -26.27 5.23 12.39
CA LEU A 203 -27.11 4.68 13.46
C LEU A 203 -26.38 3.60 14.28
N LEU A 204 -25.35 2.95 13.69
CA LEU A 204 -24.54 1.91 14.35
C LEU A 204 -23.23 2.48 14.91
N CYS A 205 -22.97 3.76 14.71
CA CYS A 205 -21.69 4.37 15.06
C CYS A 205 -21.60 4.66 16.59
N PRO A 206 -20.57 4.16 17.28
CA PRO A 206 -20.40 4.44 18.72
C PRO A 206 -20.16 5.93 19.03
N LEU A 207 -19.76 6.72 18.03
CA LEU A 207 -19.50 8.14 18.13
C LEU A 207 -20.64 9.01 17.55
N ALA A 208 -21.81 8.41 17.29
CA ALA A 208 -22.92 9.11 16.63
C ALA A 208 -23.43 10.33 17.43
N GLY A 209 -23.43 10.25 18.76
CA GLY A 209 -23.93 11.33 19.65
C GLY A 209 -23.14 12.62 19.50
N ASP A 210 -21.83 12.51 19.26
CA ASP A 210 -20.90 13.62 19.26
C ASP A 210 -20.41 14.02 17.85
N CYS A 211 -20.96 13.39 16.79
CA CYS A 211 -20.51 13.60 15.42
C CYS A 211 -21.13 14.86 14.79
N ALA A 212 -20.34 15.92 14.64
CA ALA A 212 -20.80 17.19 14.07
C ALA A 212 -21.33 17.07 12.64
N ALA A 213 -20.73 16.23 11.78
CA ALA A 213 -21.21 16.01 10.42
C ALA A 213 -22.57 15.28 10.39
N ARG A 214 -22.83 14.37 11.35
CA ARG A 214 -24.14 13.73 11.49
C ARG A 214 -25.19 14.74 11.94
N VAL A 215 -24.87 15.58 12.91
CA VAL A 215 -25.78 16.66 13.38
C VAL A 215 -26.10 17.62 12.24
N ALA A 216 -25.13 17.94 11.37
CA ALA A 216 -25.32 18.76 10.18
C ALA A 216 -26.10 18.04 9.04
N GLY A 217 -26.41 16.77 9.17
CA GLY A 217 -27.22 15.99 8.21
C GLY A 217 -26.51 15.52 6.95
N ASP A 218 -25.25 15.88 6.74
CA ASP A 218 -24.47 15.51 5.54
C ASP A 218 -23.06 15.00 5.88
N PRO A 219 -22.93 13.81 6.46
CA PRO A 219 -21.62 13.22 6.72
C PRO A 219 -20.85 12.86 5.44
N ALA A 220 -21.51 12.64 4.32
CA ALA A 220 -20.86 12.24 3.07
C ALA A 220 -20.02 13.37 2.46
N ARG A 221 -20.33 14.63 2.80
CA ARG A 221 -19.56 15.81 2.38
C ARG A 221 -18.11 15.79 2.86
N PHE A 222 -17.82 15.12 3.98
CA PHE A 222 -16.49 15.13 4.60
C PHE A 222 -15.73 13.81 4.41
N PRO A 223 -14.38 13.85 4.24
CA PRO A 223 -13.57 15.07 4.07
C PRO A 223 -13.83 15.75 2.74
N VAL A 224 -13.74 17.06 2.70
CA VAL A 224 -13.88 17.84 1.47
C VAL A 224 -12.69 17.54 0.54
N LYS A 225 -12.98 17.07 -0.67
CA LYS A 225 -11.97 16.72 -1.66
C LYS A 225 -11.92 17.79 -2.75
N PRO A 226 -10.72 18.15 -3.25
CA PRO A 226 -10.62 19.00 -4.42
C PRO A 226 -11.21 18.28 -5.64
N PRO A 227 -11.61 19.03 -6.68
CA PRO A 227 -12.04 18.44 -7.95
C PRO A 227 -11.00 17.45 -8.48
N LYS A 228 -11.45 16.31 -9.01
CA LYS A 228 -10.55 15.33 -9.63
C LYS A 228 -9.88 15.95 -10.84
N LYS A 229 -8.55 15.96 -10.86
CA LYS A 229 -7.79 16.30 -12.06
C LYS A 229 -7.94 15.17 -13.08
N THR A 230 -8.16 15.53 -14.35
CA THR A 230 -8.14 14.57 -15.45
C THR A 230 -6.73 13.99 -15.56
N LYS A 231 -6.64 12.68 -15.60
CA LYS A 231 -5.36 11.99 -15.81
C LYS A 231 -4.96 12.12 -17.28
N PRO A 232 -3.71 12.48 -17.60
CA PRO A 232 -3.23 12.39 -18.96
C PRO A 232 -3.21 10.94 -19.43
N LEU A 233 -3.56 10.71 -20.68
CA LEU A 233 -3.34 9.46 -21.36
C LEU A 233 -1.90 9.44 -21.88
N ARG A 234 -1.18 8.35 -21.64
CA ARG A 234 0.17 8.09 -22.18
C ARG A 234 0.10 6.92 -23.13
N LYS A 235 0.99 6.93 -24.11
CA LYS A 235 1.13 5.86 -25.10
C LYS A 235 2.54 5.29 -25.04
N GLY A 236 2.66 4.00 -25.25
CA GLY A 236 3.94 3.30 -25.32
C GLY A 236 3.85 2.04 -26.14
N ILE A 237 5.01 1.49 -26.46
CA ILE A 237 5.18 0.24 -27.18
C ILE A 237 5.97 -0.72 -26.29
N ALA A 238 5.60 -1.99 -26.31
CA ALA A 238 6.39 -3.08 -25.76
C ALA A 238 6.56 -4.18 -26.81
N TRP A 239 7.77 -4.75 -26.88
CA TRP A 239 8.10 -5.78 -27.85
C TRP A 239 8.03 -7.16 -27.22
N TRP A 240 7.26 -8.05 -27.83
CA TRP A 240 7.28 -9.48 -27.58
C TRP A 240 8.30 -10.11 -28.50
N ILE A 241 9.42 -10.57 -27.96
CA ILE A 241 10.53 -11.15 -28.71
C ILE A 241 10.68 -12.58 -28.23
N GLU A 242 10.35 -13.54 -29.06
CA GLU A 242 10.38 -14.95 -28.73
C GLU A 242 11.36 -15.75 -29.60
N ARG A 243 11.81 -16.85 -29.08
CA ARG A 243 12.58 -17.86 -29.81
C ARG A 243 12.32 -19.24 -29.24
N GLU A 244 12.60 -20.26 -30.05
CA GLU A 244 12.73 -21.62 -29.56
C GLU A 244 14.03 -21.78 -28.76
N GLY A 245 13.96 -22.44 -27.63
CA GLY A 245 15.09 -22.78 -26.77
C GLY A 245 15.17 -24.29 -26.53
N PRO A 246 16.24 -24.78 -25.87
CA PRO A 246 16.44 -26.22 -25.62
C PRO A 246 15.32 -26.87 -24.80
N GLU A 247 14.62 -26.08 -23.96
CA GLU A 247 13.58 -26.56 -23.06
C GLU A 247 12.19 -25.97 -23.37
N GLY A 248 11.97 -25.48 -24.59
CA GLY A 248 10.72 -24.89 -25.08
C GLY A 248 10.81 -23.40 -25.39
N ALA A 249 9.69 -22.80 -25.72
CA ALA A 249 9.62 -21.41 -26.16
C ALA A 249 10.05 -20.43 -25.05
N MET A 250 10.86 -19.44 -25.45
CA MET A 250 11.44 -18.44 -24.56
C MET A 250 11.12 -17.04 -25.05
N VAL A 251 10.96 -16.12 -24.12
CA VAL A 251 10.75 -14.69 -24.37
C VAL A 251 11.90 -13.88 -23.79
N TRP A 252 12.28 -12.81 -24.49
CA TRP A 252 13.30 -11.88 -24.02
C TRP A 252 12.73 -10.92 -23.00
N LEU A 253 13.28 -10.92 -21.77
CA LEU A 253 12.94 -10.00 -20.70
C LEU A 253 14.14 -9.10 -20.38
N VAL A 254 13.85 -7.83 -20.13
CA VAL A 254 14.84 -6.84 -19.69
C VAL A 254 14.58 -6.43 -18.26
N ARG A 255 15.59 -5.84 -17.60
CA ARG A 255 15.38 -5.15 -16.31
C ARG A 255 15.22 -3.65 -16.54
N ARG A 256 14.11 -3.09 -16.08
CA ARG A 256 13.94 -1.63 -16.11
C ARG A 256 14.99 -0.94 -15.23
N PRO A 257 15.44 0.30 -15.58
CA PRO A 257 16.38 1.06 -14.76
C PRO A 257 15.95 1.10 -13.30
N GLY A 258 16.89 1.01 -12.37
CA GLY A 258 16.60 0.88 -10.94
C GLY A 258 15.83 2.06 -10.32
N LYS A 259 15.77 3.21 -11.01
CA LYS A 259 15.00 4.41 -10.63
C LYS A 259 13.80 4.58 -11.56
N GLY A 260 12.71 5.16 -11.04
CA GLY A 260 11.51 5.43 -11.82
C GLY A 260 10.42 4.37 -11.69
N MET A 261 9.48 4.39 -12.62
CA MET A 261 8.32 3.50 -12.59
C MET A 261 8.72 2.07 -12.90
N LEU A 262 8.23 1.14 -12.07
CA LEU A 262 8.55 -0.29 -12.17
C LEU A 262 10.07 -0.57 -12.18
N GLY A 263 10.87 0.34 -11.61
CA GLY A 263 12.32 0.27 -11.64
C GLY A 263 12.87 -1.01 -11.03
N GLY A 264 13.90 -1.59 -11.68
CA GLY A 264 14.57 -2.82 -11.25
C GLY A 264 13.77 -4.10 -11.50
N MET A 265 12.53 -4.01 -12.00
CA MET A 265 11.71 -5.17 -12.30
C MET A 265 11.96 -5.71 -13.72
N ARG A 266 11.71 -7.02 -13.88
CA ARG A 266 11.63 -7.60 -15.21
C ARG A 266 10.46 -7.02 -15.99
N ALA A 267 10.65 -6.83 -17.27
CA ALA A 267 9.68 -6.25 -18.19
C ALA A 267 9.89 -6.81 -19.59
N LEU A 268 8.91 -6.70 -20.47
CA LEU A 268 9.17 -6.70 -21.90
C LEU A 268 9.99 -5.46 -22.25
N PRO A 269 10.90 -5.51 -23.23
CA PRO A 269 11.51 -4.29 -23.77
C PRO A 269 10.44 -3.28 -24.16
N ASP A 270 10.66 -2.01 -23.87
CA ASP A 270 9.71 -0.93 -24.16
C ASP A 270 10.39 0.33 -24.68
N ASP A 271 9.62 1.25 -25.23
CA ASP A 271 10.07 2.49 -25.86
C ASP A 271 10.34 3.64 -24.86
N GLY A 272 10.50 3.33 -23.58
CA GLY A 272 10.87 4.32 -22.56
C GLY A 272 9.71 5.21 -22.09
N TRP A 273 8.46 4.81 -22.30
CA TRP A 273 7.30 5.53 -21.75
C TRP A 273 7.44 5.79 -20.24
N SER A 274 6.87 6.90 -19.77
CA SER A 274 6.98 7.31 -18.38
C SER A 274 5.77 8.14 -17.92
N ALA A 275 5.72 8.45 -16.63
CA ALA A 275 4.72 9.39 -16.10
C ALA A 275 4.80 10.79 -16.73
N ARG A 276 5.96 11.15 -17.29
CA ARG A 276 6.23 12.48 -17.83
C ARG A 276 6.00 12.60 -19.33
N GLY A 277 5.98 11.48 -20.06
CA GLY A 277 5.83 11.50 -21.53
C GLY A 277 5.46 10.13 -22.09
N ASP A 278 4.98 10.18 -23.32
CA ASP A 278 4.78 9.01 -24.16
C ASP A 278 6.12 8.35 -24.43
N GLY A 279 6.10 7.11 -24.89
CA GLY A 279 7.28 6.43 -25.42
C GLY A 279 7.82 7.12 -26.67
N ILE A 280 9.10 6.92 -26.91
CA ILE A 280 9.79 7.51 -28.08
C ILE A 280 9.45 6.82 -29.40
N GLY A 281 8.64 5.75 -29.34
CA GLY A 281 8.39 4.87 -30.46
C GLY A 281 9.57 3.93 -30.74
N GLY A 282 9.50 3.17 -31.81
CA GLY A 282 10.54 2.23 -32.22
C GLY A 282 10.18 1.53 -33.52
N GLU A 283 10.93 0.51 -33.88
CA GLU A 283 10.67 -0.24 -35.10
C GLU A 283 9.25 -0.83 -35.07
N PRO A 284 8.50 -0.66 -36.19
CA PRO A 284 7.19 -1.25 -36.32
C PRO A 284 7.31 -2.79 -36.34
N GLY A 285 6.50 -3.44 -35.52
CA GLY A 285 6.35 -4.90 -35.49
C GLY A 285 4.92 -5.30 -35.82
N GLU A 286 4.68 -6.58 -36.01
CA GLU A 286 3.34 -7.12 -36.13
C GLU A 286 2.56 -6.81 -34.82
N PRO A 287 1.41 -6.12 -34.91
CA PRO A 287 0.63 -5.80 -33.73
C PRO A 287 -0.01 -7.05 -33.11
N LEU A 288 0.27 -7.31 -31.84
CA LEU A 288 -0.32 -8.40 -31.08
C LEU A 288 -1.54 -7.92 -30.28
N GLY A 289 -1.60 -6.63 -29.93
CA GLY A 289 -2.74 -6.04 -29.25
C GLY A 289 -2.40 -4.83 -28.39
N LEU A 290 -3.39 -4.39 -27.60
CA LEU A 290 -3.30 -3.19 -26.75
C LEU A 290 -3.63 -3.53 -25.31
N VAL A 291 -2.74 -3.13 -24.39
CA VAL A 291 -2.96 -3.23 -22.95
C VAL A 291 -3.27 -1.84 -22.37
N ARG A 292 -4.42 -1.70 -21.71
CA ARG A 292 -4.76 -0.51 -20.92
C ARG A 292 -4.43 -0.72 -19.47
N HIS A 293 -3.70 0.25 -18.88
CA HIS A 293 -3.29 0.19 -17.48
C HIS A 293 -3.39 1.57 -16.81
N GLY A 294 -4.14 1.64 -15.69
CA GLY A 294 -4.27 2.87 -14.91
C GLY A 294 -3.16 2.98 -13.86
N PHE A 295 -2.35 4.02 -13.94
CA PHE A 295 -1.46 4.45 -12.87
C PHE A 295 -2.09 5.53 -11.99
N THR A 296 -1.47 5.87 -10.88
CA THR A 296 -1.99 6.90 -9.96
C THR A 296 -2.13 8.26 -10.64
N HIS A 297 -1.19 8.61 -11.52
CA HIS A 297 -1.08 9.96 -12.09
C HIS A 297 -1.40 10.05 -13.58
N PHE A 298 -1.54 8.95 -14.28
CA PHE A 298 -1.87 8.86 -15.70
C PHE A 298 -2.46 7.49 -16.04
N ASP A 299 -3.07 7.40 -17.20
CA ASP A 299 -3.48 6.14 -17.82
C ASP A 299 -2.53 5.83 -18.97
N LEU A 300 -2.21 4.55 -19.18
CA LEU A 300 -1.31 4.08 -20.24
C LEU A 300 -2.06 3.18 -21.23
N GLU A 301 -1.89 3.46 -22.50
CA GLU A 301 -2.16 2.54 -23.60
C GLU A 301 -0.80 1.99 -24.11
N LEU A 302 -0.55 0.72 -23.84
CA LEU A 302 0.67 0.02 -24.23
C LEU A 302 0.37 -0.90 -25.41
N SER A 303 0.84 -0.54 -26.59
CA SER A 303 0.80 -1.40 -27.78
C SER A 303 1.82 -2.52 -27.62
N VAL A 304 1.38 -3.77 -27.77
CA VAL A 304 2.26 -4.94 -27.76
C VAL A 304 2.48 -5.35 -29.22
N VAL A 305 3.73 -5.43 -29.62
CA VAL A 305 4.11 -5.77 -30.99
C VAL A 305 5.14 -6.90 -30.99
N ARG A 306 5.16 -7.70 -32.02
CA ARG A 306 6.18 -8.74 -32.21
C ARG A 306 7.51 -8.11 -32.62
N GLY A 307 8.57 -8.40 -31.84
CA GLY A 307 9.94 -7.97 -32.17
C GLY A 307 10.76 -9.10 -32.75
N ALA A 308 11.71 -8.76 -33.58
CA ALA A 308 12.55 -9.76 -34.26
C ALA A 308 13.86 -10.06 -33.54
N VAL A 309 14.44 -9.08 -32.85
CA VAL A 309 15.76 -9.19 -32.21
C VAL A 309 15.71 -8.68 -30.75
N PRO A 310 16.51 -9.28 -29.85
CA PRO A 310 16.61 -8.81 -28.47
C PRO A 310 17.01 -7.34 -28.41
N LEU A 311 16.29 -6.58 -27.58
CA LEU A 311 16.53 -5.16 -27.34
C LEU A 311 17.06 -4.96 -25.91
N GLY A 312 18.17 -4.22 -25.77
CA GLY A 312 18.80 -3.92 -24.49
C GLY A 312 19.46 -5.13 -23.81
N GLU A 313 19.94 -4.91 -22.59
CA GLU A 313 20.47 -6.00 -21.75
C GLU A 313 19.31 -6.75 -21.09
N GLY A 314 19.32 -8.10 -21.19
CA GLY A 314 18.23 -8.92 -20.71
C GLY A 314 18.58 -10.39 -20.62
N GLU A 315 17.56 -11.20 -20.42
CA GLU A 315 17.67 -12.65 -20.25
C GLU A 315 16.53 -13.35 -21.00
N TRP A 316 16.82 -14.55 -21.50
CA TRP A 316 15.78 -15.41 -22.05
C TRP A 316 15.06 -16.14 -20.92
N TRP A 317 13.72 -16.00 -20.89
CA TRP A 317 12.87 -16.61 -19.87
C TRP A 317 11.88 -17.56 -20.51
N ARG A 318 11.67 -18.72 -19.93
CA ARG A 318 10.69 -19.70 -20.43
C ARG A 318 9.28 -19.14 -20.37
N ILE A 319 8.52 -19.28 -21.46
CA ILE A 319 7.15 -18.75 -21.55
C ILE A 319 6.21 -19.48 -20.60
N ASP A 320 6.37 -20.79 -20.40
CA ASP A 320 5.58 -21.60 -19.47
C ASP A 320 5.87 -21.30 -17.98
N ARG A 321 6.91 -20.51 -17.69
CA ARG A 321 7.29 -20.07 -16.34
C ARG A 321 7.25 -18.56 -16.14
N LEU A 322 6.48 -17.85 -16.95
CA LEU A 322 6.36 -16.40 -16.86
C LEU A 322 5.76 -15.92 -15.54
N ASP A 323 4.92 -16.71 -14.89
CA ASP A 323 4.38 -16.39 -13.57
C ASP A 323 5.49 -16.32 -12.49
N ASP A 324 6.59 -17.08 -12.65
CA ASP A 324 7.75 -17.04 -11.76
C ASP A 324 8.68 -15.85 -12.05
N ALA A 325 8.53 -15.18 -13.21
CA ALA A 325 9.41 -14.07 -13.61
C ALA A 325 9.24 -12.81 -12.75
N GLY A 326 8.16 -12.72 -11.96
CA GLY A 326 7.86 -11.54 -11.14
C GLY A 326 7.52 -10.29 -11.94
N LEU A 327 6.90 -10.45 -13.12
CA LEU A 327 6.49 -9.34 -13.96
C LEU A 327 5.48 -8.43 -13.25
N PRO A 328 5.62 -7.09 -13.34
CA PRO A 328 4.57 -6.16 -12.95
C PRO A 328 3.26 -6.46 -13.70
N THR A 329 2.12 -6.17 -13.06
CA THR A 329 0.79 -6.43 -13.63
C THR A 329 0.62 -5.92 -15.07
N LEU A 330 1.24 -4.80 -15.42
CA LEU A 330 1.24 -4.26 -16.78
C LEU A 330 1.84 -5.26 -17.77
N TYR A 331 3.08 -5.69 -17.50
CA TYR A 331 3.81 -6.59 -18.40
C TYR A 331 3.32 -8.03 -18.31
N ALA A 332 2.77 -8.46 -17.18
CA ALA A 332 2.08 -9.74 -17.08
C ALA A 332 0.83 -9.79 -17.99
N LYS A 333 0.08 -8.67 -18.07
CA LYS A 333 -1.03 -8.55 -19.04
C LYS A 333 -0.53 -8.56 -20.49
N ALA A 334 0.56 -7.84 -20.75
CA ALA A 334 1.13 -7.78 -22.10
C ALA A 334 1.67 -9.15 -22.54
N ALA A 335 2.32 -9.88 -21.66
CA ALA A 335 2.81 -11.22 -21.91
C ALA A 335 1.66 -12.20 -22.18
N ARG A 336 0.61 -12.20 -21.36
CA ARG A 336 -0.58 -13.05 -21.60
C ARG A 336 -1.27 -12.74 -22.92
N LEU A 337 -1.33 -11.47 -23.30
CA LEU A 337 -1.90 -11.07 -24.60
C LEU A 337 -1.08 -11.60 -25.77
N ALA A 338 0.25 -11.62 -25.63
CA ALA A 338 1.16 -12.01 -26.72
C ALA A 338 1.36 -13.52 -26.84
N SER A 339 1.13 -14.27 -25.73
CA SER A 339 1.23 -15.74 -25.69
C SER A 339 -0.09 -16.47 -25.96
N ALA A 340 -1.19 -15.75 -26.18
CA ALA A 340 -2.51 -16.30 -26.50
C ALA A 340 -2.64 -16.55 -28.00
#